data_abc8e4fd5d695b4c3497277a0aa41ca4
#
_entry.id   abc8e4fd5d695b4c3497277a0aa41ca4
#
_cell.length_a   1.000
_cell.length_b   1.000
_cell.length_c   1.000
_cell.angle_alpha   90.00
_cell.angle_beta   90.00
_cell.angle_gamma   90.00
#
_symmetry.space_group_name_H-M   'P 1'
#
loop_
_entity.id
_entity.type
_entity.pdbx_description
1 polymer ?
#
loop_
_entity_poly.entity_id
_entity_poly.type
_entity_poly.pdbx_seq_one_letter_code
_entity_poly.pdbx_strand_id
1 'polypeptide(L)'
;MTKIKKINPLVEAMKTKNVFVRIPSNGVLEYPPEIFSTSTKEELGITGRTSKDELRFHVPDALMNGKAVSECIESCVEEVNDADGLYLPDVYTLLLGIKLASGEKTYDIEAICPKCGKKGSFTREIEPLLEDAKLLYEEIQVEFDNGIIIFLAPNTWGFFNEVNQKLFRQQYMLKVISDGIKKGELEEKDAAEQVNVIYDNLLKYKHDLIANCIRYVVLPDGREIDDKEQIREFVDCFKTDQITVMKEKIDFLNNELGIEETFPVVCSDCAHEWDITKLEYDPSIFFGRNFSTQPKTK
;
A
#
# COMPACT_ATOMS: atom_id res chain seq x y z
N MET A 1 29.29 14.08 -17.78
CA MET A 1 28.55 14.89 -18.76
C MET A 1 27.12 14.40 -18.80
N THR A 2 26.24 15.01 -18.05
CA THR A 2 24.81 14.69 -17.98
C THR A 2 24.17 15.13 -19.29
N LYS A 3 23.68 14.20 -20.10
CA LYS A 3 22.91 14.52 -21.31
C LYS A 3 21.63 15.23 -20.87
N ILE A 4 21.55 16.54 -21.06
CA ILE A 4 20.29 17.26 -20.95
C ILE A 4 19.33 16.64 -21.97
N LYS A 5 18.36 15.87 -21.49
CA LYS A 5 17.27 15.32 -22.32
C LYS A 5 16.54 16.52 -22.93
N LYS A 6 16.61 16.71 -24.25
CA LYS A 6 15.80 17.71 -24.93
C LYS A 6 14.32 17.35 -24.71
N ILE A 7 13.65 18.12 -23.87
CA ILE A 7 12.21 17.97 -23.63
C ILE A 7 11.50 18.27 -24.94
N ASN A 8 10.61 17.38 -25.36
CA ASN A 8 9.79 17.57 -26.54
C ASN A 8 8.68 18.59 -26.23
N PRO A 9 8.65 19.79 -26.87
CA PRO A 9 7.66 20.81 -26.55
C PRO A 9 6.20 20.35 -26.75
N LEU A 10 5.96 19.41 -27.65
CA LEU A 10 4.62 18.85 -27.84
C LEU A 10 4.17 17.99 -26.66
N VAL A 11 5.10 17.26 -26.04
CA VAL A 11 4.81 16.48 -24.82
C VAL A 11 4.57 17.40 -23.64
N GLU A 12 5.35 18.46 -23.53
CA GLU A 12 5.21 19.47 -22.46
C GLU A 12 3.87 20.22 -22.56
N ALA A 13 3.45 20.59 -23.77
CA ALA A 13 2.15 21.22 -24.02
C ALA A 13 0.94 20.32 -23.70
N MET A 14 1.12 19.00 -23.66
CA MET A 14 0.07 18.04 -23.29
C MET A 14 0.01 17.75 -21.77
N LYS A 15 1.05 18.11 -21.01
CA LYS A 15 1.11 17.92 -19.57
C LYS A 15 0.46 19.11 -18.87
N THR A 16 -0.85 19.02 -18.64
CA THR A 16 -1.58 20.04 -17.87
C THR A 16 -1.88 19.49 -16.48
N LYS A 17 -1.35 20.13 -15.44
CA LYS A 17 -1.72 19.85 -14.05
C LYS A 17 -3.14 20.40 -13.83
N ASN A 18 -4.10 19.50 -13.63
CA ASN A 18 -5.53 19.84 -13.53
C ASN A 18 -6.19 19.38 -12.23
N VAL A 19 -5.47 18.63 -11.41
CA VAL A 19 -5.87 18.21 -10.05
C VAL A 19 -4.73 18.56 -9.10
N PHE A 20 -5.08 19.06 -7.92
CA PHE A 20 -4.12 19.37 -6.87
C PHE A 20 -4.52 18.61 -5.61
N VAL A 21 -3.57 17.90 -5.02
CA VAL A 21 -3.81 17.09 -3.83
C VAL A 21 -2.74 17.34 -2.77
N ARG A 22 -3.14 17.28 -1.51
CA ARG A 22 -2.24 17.23 -0.38
C ARG A 22 -2.06 15.79 0.05
N ILE A 23 -0.80 15.34 0.14
CA ILE A 23 -0.51 13.97 0.55
C ILE A 23 -0.56 13.81 2.08
N PRO A 24 -1.00 12.63 2.59
CA PRO A 24 -1.18 12.36 4.01
C PRO A 24 0.02 12.57 4.91
N SER A 25 1.25 12.34 4.44
CA SER A 25 2.50 12.63 5.18
C SER A 25 2.66 14.11 5.54
N ASN A 26 2.03 15.02 4.77
CA ASN A 26 1.85 16.45 5.03
C ASN A 26 3.15 17.19 5.47
N GLY A 27 4.32 16.71 5.01
CA GLY A 27 5.63 17.26 5.37
C GLY A 27 6.05 17.07 6.83
N VAL A 28 5.30 16.28 7.60
CA VAL A 28 5.69 15.77 8.92
C VAL A 28 6.70 14.62 8.75
N LEU A 29 6.43 13.75 7.78
CA LEU A 29 7.35 12.72 7.34
C LEU A 29 8.02 13.21 6.05
N GLU A 30 9.21 13.80 6.19
CA GLU A 30 9.97 14.30 5.05
C GLU A 30 10.58 13.14 4.25
N TYR A 31 10.54 13.30 2.93
CA TYR A 31 11.20 12.38 1.99
C TYR A 31 12.60 12.90 1.63
N PRO A 32 13.57 12.00 1.42
CA PRO A 32 14.85 12.40 0.86
C PRO A 32 14.69 12.87 -0.60
N PRO A 33 15.58 13.74 -1.11
CA PRO A 33 15.49 14.29 -2.46
C PRO A 33 15.49 13.24 -3.59
N GLU A 34 16.01 12.05 -3.31
CA GLU A 34 16.00 10.92 -4.25
C GLU A 34 14.58 10.39 -4.49
N ILE A 35 13.69 10.52 -3.50
CA ILE A 35 12.29 10.09 -3.56
C ILE A 35 11.41 11.24 -4.05
N PHE A 36 11.59 12.43 -3.47
CA PHE A 36 10.74 13.57 -3.71
C PHE A 36 11.55 14.85 -3.91
N SER A 37 11.37 15.53 -5.05
CA SER A 37 12.21 16.66 -5.44
C SER A 37 11.89 17.98 -4.74
N THR A 38 10.73 18.10 -4.07
CA THR A 38 10.25 19.31 -3.40
C THR A 38 9.71 19.05 -2.01
N SER A 39 9.32 20.10 -1.29
CA SER A 39 8.64 19.95 0.00
C SER A 39 7.23 19.38 -0.16
N THR A 40 6.87 18.42 0.66
CA THR A 40 5.54 17.78 0.70
C THR A 40 4.50 18.55 1.54
N LYS A 41 4.82 19.78 1.97
CA LYS A 41 3.91 20.64 2.74
C LYS A 41 2.87 21.35 1.88
N GLU A 42 3.08 21.38 0.56
CA GLU A 42 2.21 22.04 -0.40
C GLU A 42 1.36 21.02 -1.17
N GLU A 43 0.35 21.52 -1.86
CA GLU A 43 -0.44 20.70 -2.78
C GLU A 43 0.38 20.33 -4.02
N LEU A 44 0.28 19.08 -4.42
CA LEU A 44 0.95 18.55 -5.59
C LEU A 44 0.05 18.61 -6.81
N GLY A 45 0.58 19.15 -7.89
CA GLY A 45 -0.13 19.20 -9.16
C GLY A 45 0.00 17.87 -9.92
N ILE A 46 -1.13 17.24 -10.20
CA ILE A 46 -1.21 15.93 -10.85
C ILE A 46 -1.66 16.09 -12.31
N THR A 47 -1.03 15.34 -13.22
CA THR A 47 -1.45 15.19 -14.62
C THR A 47 -2.19 13.87 -14.81
N GLY A 48 -3.11 13.81 -15.77
CA GLY A 48 -3.78 12.58 -16.15
C GLY A 48 -2.85 11.54 -16.78
N ARG A 49 -3.25 10.28 -16.74
CA ARG A 49 -2.56 9.15 -17.36
C ARG A 49 -2.45 9.32 -18.87
N THR A 50 -1.34 8.87 -19.42
CA THR A 50 -1.15 8.78 -20.87
C THR A 50 -1.53 7.38 -21.38
N SER A 51 -1.66 7.23 -22.72
CA SER A 51 -1.86 5.91 -23.33
C SER A 51 -0.72 4.92 -23.03
N LYS A 52 0.48 5.43 -22.77
CA LYS A 52 1.63 4.61 -22.35
C LYS A 52 1.44 4.04 -20.94
N ASP A 53 0.90 4.84 -20.03
CA ASP A 53 0.60 4.41 -18.67
C ASP A 53 -0.50 3.35 -18.69
N GLU A 54 -1.55 3.54 -19.48
CA GLU A 54 -2.61 2.54 -19.69
C GLU A 54 -2.05 1.18 -20.17
N LEU A 55 -1.11 1.19 -21.12
CA LEU A 55 -0.50 -0.04 -21.63
C LEU A 55 0.30 -0.80 -20.56
N ARG A 56 0.91 -0.10 -19.61
CA ARG A 56 1.66 -0.73 -18.50
C ARG A 56 0.75 -1.58 -17.61
N PHE A 57 -0.49 -1.14 -17.36
CA PHE A 57 -1.46 -1.90 -16.58
C PHE A 57 -1.98 -3.16 -17.28
N HIS A 58 -1.70 -3.33 -18.57
CA HIS A 58 -2.00 -4.56 -19.29
C HIS A 58 -0.89 -5.63 -19.19
N VAL A 59 0.23 -5.32 -18.51
CA VAL A 59 1.32 -6.27 -18.27
C VAL A 59 1.12 -6.91 -16.90
N PRO A 60 0.70 -8.20 -16.82
CA PRO A 60 0.31 -8.84 -15.55
C PRO A 60 1.44 -8.81 -14.51
N ASP A 61 2.67 -9.09 -14.92
CA ASP A 61 3.83 -9.10 -14.00
C ASP A 61 4.10 -7.71 -13.41
N ALA A 62 3.97 -6.64 -14.22
CA ALA A 62 4.18 -5.27 -13.78
C ALA A 62 3.08 -4.80 -12.82
N LEU A 63 1.86 -5.33 -12.98
CA LEU A 63 0.76 -5.07 -12.07
C LEU A 63 0.97 -5.80 -10.73
N MET A 64 1.31 -7.09 -10.77
CA MET A 64 1.49 -7.92 -9.57
C MET A 64 2.67 -7.49 -8.69
N ASN A 65 3.72 -6.92 -9.28
CA ASN A 65 4.90 -6.47 -8.53
C ASN A 65 4.87 -4.97 -8.17
N GLY A 66 3.76 -4.28 -8.47
CA GLY A 66 3.57 -2.85 -8.17
C GLY A 66 4.28 -1.90 -9.14
N LYS A 67 5.12 -2.39 -10.05
CA LYS A 67 5.92 -1.56 -10.96
C LYS A 67 5.07 -0.66 -11.88
N ALA A 68 3.93 -1.17 -12.37
CA ALA A 68 3.04 -0.38 -13.21
C ALA A 68 2.50 0.85 -12.46
N VAL A 69 2.26 0.70 -11.16
CA VAL A 69 1.80 1.76 -10.28
C VAL A 69 2.91 2.78 -10.05
N SER A 70 4.11 2.34 -9.68
CA SER A 70 5.26 3.21 -9.45
C SER A 70 5.55 4.06 -10.68
N GLU A 71 5.68 3.44 -11.86
CA GLU A 71 5.92 4.14 -13.11
C GLU A 71 4.78 5.09 -13.53
N CYS A 72 3.52 4.78 -13.15
CA CYS A 72 2.38 5.66 -13.39
C CYS A 72 2.46 6.92 -12.52
N ILE A 73 2.75 6.77 -11.22
CA ILE A 73 2.90 7.90 -10.29
C ILE A 73 4.04 8.81 -10.77
N GLU A 74 5.21 8.25 -11.07
CA GLU A 74 6.37 9.00 -11.56
C GLU A 74 6.11 9.72 -12.91
N SER A 75 5.20 9.18 -13.72
CA SER A 75 4.79 9.81 -14.98
C SER A 75 3.81 10.96 -14.79
N CYS A 76 2.93 10.88 -13.80
CA CYS A 76 1.81 11.80 -13.57
C CYS A 76 2.10 12.87 -12.51
N VAL A 77 3.09 12.65 -11.63
CA VAL A 77 3.50 13.57 -10.55
C VAL A 77 4.97 13.92 -10.74
N GLU A 78 5.25 15.12 -11.24
CA GLU A 78 6.60 15.55 -11.64
C GLU A 78 7.58 15.57 -10.47
N GLU A 79 7.09 15.80 -9.28
CA GLU A 79 7.86 15.92 -8.06
C GLU A 79 8.34 14.57 -7.51
N VAL A 80 7.75 13.44 -7.95
CA VAL A 80 8.11 12.09 -7.52
C VAL A 80 9.20 11.52 -8.42
N ASN A 81 10.36 11.22 -7.82
CA ASN A 81 11.52 10.62 -8.51
C ASN A 81 11.54 9.10 -8.39
N ASP A 82 11.08 8.55 -7.24
CA ASP A 82 11.01 7.12 -6.94
C ASP A 82 9.75 6.82 -6.11
N ALA A 83 8.73 6.29 -6.77
CA ALA A 83 7.47 5.98 -6.13
C ALA A 83 7.53 4.78 -5.18
N ASP A 84 8.54 3.91 -5.29
CA ASP A 84 8.71 2.78 -4.37
C ASP A 84 9.09 3.24 -2.96
N GLY A 85 9.71 4.43 -2.85
CA GLY A 85 10.03 5.06 -1.57
C GLY A 85 8.88 5.80 -0.91
N LEU A 86 7.74 6.00 -1.58
CA LEU A 86 6.58 6.70 -1.02
C LEU A 86 5.88 5.86 0.05
N TYR A 87 5.32 6.53 1.06
CA TYR A 87 4.47 5.91 2.07
C TYR A 87 3.12 5.46 1.48
N LEU A 88 2.58 4.35 1.95
CA LEU A 88 1.32 3.76 1.44
C LEU A 88 0.15 4.76 1.36
N PRO A 89 -0.17 5.54 2.42
CA PRO A 89 -1.27 6.50 2.36
C PRO A 89 -1.07 7.56 1.27
N ASP A 90 0.18 8.00 1.05
CA ASP A 90 0.50 8.98 0.02
C ASP A 90 0.31 8.38 -1.38
N VAL A 91 0.73 7.13 -1.59
CA VAL A 91 0.50 6.40 -2.85
C VAL A 91 -0.99 6.31 -3.18
N TYR A 92 -1.83 5.93 -2.21
CA TYR A 92 -3.28 5.80 -2.44
C TYR A 92 -3.92 7.15 -2.79
N THR A 93 -3.53 8.20 -2.10
CA THR A 93 -4.00 9.56 -2.38
C THR A 93 -3.58 10.02 -3.77
N LEU A 94 -2.32 9.80 -4.16
CA LEU A 94 -1.83 10.14 -5.50
C LEU A 94 -2.55 9.35 -6.59
N LEU A 95 -2.82 8.06 -6.39
CA LEU A 95 -3.55 7.24 -7.36
C LEU A 95 -4.98 7.72 -7.60
N LEU A 96 -5.71 8.11 -6.55
CA LEU A 96 -7.04 8.71 -6.70
C LEU A 96 -6.96 10.06 -7.40
N GLY A 97 -5.97 10.88 -7.07
CA GLY A 97 -5.70 12.14 -7.78
C GLY A 97 -5.41 11.94 -9.26
N ILE A 98 -4.59 10.93 -9.63
CA ILE A 98 -4.29 10.57 -11.02
C ILE A 98 -5.55 10.09 -11.75
N LYS A 99 -6.40 9.31 -11.07
CA LYS A 99 -7.67 8.85 -11.63
C LYS A 99 -8.59 10.03 -11.93
N LEU A 100 -8.74 10.96 -10.98
CA LEU A 100 -9.51 12.18 -11.16
C LEU A 100 -8.93 13.06 -12.28
N ALA A 101 -7.60 13.24 -12.32
CA ALA A 101 -6.90 13.99 -13.36
C ALA A 101 -7.05 13.36 -14.76
N SER A 102 -7.30 12.06 -14.84
CA SER A 102 -7.60 11.32 -16.07
C SER A 102 -9.06 11.43 -16.52
N GLY A 103 -9.91 12.20 -15.80
CA GLY A 103 -11.31 12.43 -16.11
C GLY A 103 -12.28 11.44 -15.48
N GLU A 104 -11.82 10.53 -14.64
CA GLU A 104 -12.66 9.60 -13.90
C GLU A 104 -13.08 10.24 -12.58
N LYS A 105 -14.37 10.52 -12.40
CA LYS A 105 -14.90 11.19 -11.19
C LYS A 105 -15.31 10.21 -10.09
N THR A 106 -15.48 8.96 -10.45
CA THR A 106 -15.95 7.91 -9.56
C THR A 106 -15.09 6.67 -9.67
N TYR A 107 -15.15 5.83 -8.66
CA TYR A 107 -14.65 4.47 -8.71
C TYR A 107 -15.67 3.49 -8.15
N ASP A 108 -15.67 2.28 -8.71
CA ASP A 108 -16.61 1.24 -8.35
C ASP A 108 -15.91 0.18 -7.49
N ILE A 109 -16.60 -0.23 -6.41
CA ILE A 109 -16.14 -1.28 -5.52
C ILE A 109 -17.10 -2.44 -5.62
N GLU A 110 -16.57 -3.63 -5.88
CA GLU A 110 -17.35 -4.84 -5.88
C GLU A 110 -17.27 -5.52 -4.50
N ALA A 111 -18.42 -5.79 -3.88
CA ALA A 111 -18.47 -6.50 -2.61
C ALA A 111 -19.58 -7.54 -2.58
N ILE A 112 -19.40 -8.56 -1.74
CA ILE A 112 -20.37 -9.62 -1.53
C ILE A 112 -21.15 -9.33 -0.26
N CYS A 113 -22.48 -9.24 -0.35
CA CYS A 113 -23.33 -9.03 0.81
C CYS A 113 -23.17 -10.20 1.81
N PRO A 114 -22.81 -9.93 3.08
CA PRO A 114 -22.60 -10.99 4.08
C PRO A 114 -23.90 -11.73 4.45
N LYS A 115 -25.08 -11.13 4.21
CA LYS A 115 -26.36 -11.72 4.54
C LYS A 115 -26.93 -12.62 3.45
N CYS A 116 -26.91 -12.19 2.19
CA CYS A 116 -27.54 -12.95 1.10
C CYS A 116 -26.54 -13.56 0.11
N GLY A 117 -25.24 -13.27 0.23
CA GLY A 117 -24.19 -13.78 -0.64
C GLY A 117 -24.18 -13.20 -2.06
N LYS A 118 -25.03 -12.22 -2.37
CA LYS A 118 -25.04 -11.60 -3.69
C LYS A 118 -23.93 -10.57 -3.82
N LYS A 119 -23.31 -10.53 -5.01
CA LYS A 119 -22.30 -9.54 -5.40
C LYS A 119 -22.99 -8.25 -5.80
N GLY A 120 -22.56 -7.13 -5.25
CA GLY A 120 -22.99 -5.78 -5.59
C GLY A 120 -21.82 -4.93 -6.06
N SER A 121 -22.11 -3.87 -6.82
CA SER A 121 -21.17 -2.81 -7.16
C SER A 121 -21.60 -1.51 -6.51
N PHE A 122 -20.68 -0.83 -5.85
CA PHE A 122 -20.92 0.40 -5.09
C PHE A 122 -20.00 1.49 -5.62
N THR A 123 -20.59 2.59 -6.08
CA THR A 123 -19.86 3.71 -6.67
C THR A 123 -19.55 4.78 -5.65
N ARG A 124 -18.34 5.31 -5.66
CA ARG A 124 -17.89 6.43 -4.83
C ARG A 124 -17.37 7.58 -5.68
N GLU A 125 -17.66 8.80 -5.27
CA GLU A 125 -17.05 10.00 -5.85
C GLU A 125 -15.64 10.19 -5.30
N ILE A 126 -14.68 10.52 -6.17
CA ILE A 126 -13.25 10.62 -5.81
C ILE A 126 -12.95 11.94 -5.13
N GLU A 127 -13.52 13.05 -5.62
CA GLU A 127 -13.20 14.40 -5.13
C GLU A 127 -13.48 14.57 -3.63
N PRO A 128 -14.65 14.18 -3.07
CA PRO A 128 -14.88 14.23 -1.62
C PRO A 128 -13.90 13.39 -0.80
N LEU A 129 -13.48 12.23 -1.33
CA LEU A 129 -12.51 11.37 -0.65
C LEU A 129 -11.14 12.02 -0.53
N LEU A 130 -10.72 12.78 -1.55
CA LEU A 130 -9.48 13.52 -1.52
C LEU A 130 -9.55 14.73 -0.59
N GLU A 131 -10.71 15.41 -0.53
CA GLU A 131 -10.94 16.55 0.36
C GLU A 131 -10.97 16.14 1.84
N ASP A 132 -11.56 14.98 2.15
CA ASP A 132 -11.70 14.43 3.50
C ASP A 132 -10.49 13.60 3.95
N ALA A 133 -9.44 13.50 3.12
CA ALA A 133 -8.25 12.70 3.43
C ALA A 133 -7.59 13.15 4.75
N LYS A 134 -7.37 12.22 5.65
CA LYS A 134 -6.73 12.49 6.95
C LYS A 134 -5.25 12.79 6.76
N LEU A 135 -4.80 13.94 7.26
CA LEU A 135 -3.41 14.40 7.19
C LEU A 135 -2.70 14.14 8.51
N LEU A 136 -1.41 13.86 8.43
CA LEU A 136 -0.54 13.78 9.61
C LEU A 136 -0.15 15.21 10.04
N TYR A 137 -0.26 15.52 11.32
CA TYR A 137 0.11 16.84 11.87
C TYR A 137 1.29 16.77 12.86
N GLU A 138 1.57 15.58 13.38
CA GLU A 138 2.68 15.34 14.31
C GLU A 138 3.24 13.94 14.10
N GLU A 139 4.50 13.73 14.47
CA GLU A 139 5.13 12.42 14.40
C GLU A 139 4.45 11.45 15.39
N ILE A 140 4.20 10.23 14.94
CA ILE A 140 3.65 9.17 15.78
C ILE A 140 4.79 8.50 16.53
N GLN A 141 4.66 8.44 17.84
CA GLN A 141 5.65 7.80 18.71
C GLN A 141 4.99 6.80 19.69
N VAL A 142 5.77 5.85 20.10
CA VAL A 142 5.44 4.88 21.17
C VAL A 142 6.55 4.95 22.22
N GLU A 143 6.16 5.16 23.47
CA GLU A 143 7.08 5.14 24.60
C GLU A 143 6.89 3.83 25.39
N PHE A 144 7.99 3.12 25.66
CA PHE A 144 7.98 1.93 26.49
C PHE A 144 8.34 2.27 27.95
N ASP A 145 7.90 1.44 28.89
CA ASP A 145 8.11 1.63 30.35
C ASP A 145 9.58 1.82 30.75
N ASN A 146 10.51 1.34 29.94
CA ASN A 146 11.96 1.48 30.16
C ASN A 146 12.53 2.80 29.62
N GLY A 147 11.67 3.73 29.16
CA GLY A 147 12.07 5.03 28.64
C GLY A 147 12.61 5.01 27.19
N ILE A 148 12.43 3.93 26.45
CA ILE A 148 12.71 3.87 25.02
C ILE A 148 11.54 4.51 24.27
N ILE A 149 11.85 5.44 23.36
CA ILE A 149 10.86 6.09 22.50
C ILE A 149 11.10 5.65 21.05
N ILE A 150 10.04 5.16 20.40
CA ILE A 150 10.07 4.65 19.04
C ILE A 150 9.27 5.60 18.14
N PHE A 151 9.89 6.13 17.09
CA PHE A 151 9.25 6.98 16.10
C PHE A 151 8.84 6.16 14.88
N LEU A 152 7.59 6.34 14.45
CA LEU A 152 6.95 5.50 13.45
C LEU A 152 6.63 6.28 12.16
N ALA A 153 6.64 5.53 11.06
CA ALA A 153 6.11 5.97 9.77
C ALA A 153 5.31 4.83 9.13
N PRO A 154 4.43 5.13 8.15
CA PRO A 154 3.81 4.09 7.34
C PRO A 154 4.83 3.24 6.60
N ASN A 155 4.45 2.04 6.18
CA ASN A 155 5.26 1.26 5.26
C ASN A 155 5.43 1.99 3.92
N THR A 156 6.57 1.82 3.28
CA THR A 156 6.79 2.29 1.91
C THR A 156 6.14 1.34 0.91
N TRP A 157 5.76 1.89 -0.25
CA TRP A 157 5.15 1.14 -1.34
C TRP A 157 5.99 -0.04 -1.82
N GLY A 158 7.27 0.19 -2.08
CA GLY A 158 8.19 -0.85 -2.55
C GLY A 158 8.36 -1.99 -1.56
N PHE A 159 8.54 -1.66 -0.27
CA PHE A 159 8.65 -2.66 0.78
C PHE A 159 7.36 -3.47 0.95
N PHE A 160 6.21 -2.81 0.92
CA PHE A 160 4.90 -3.46 0.99
C PHE A 160 4.70 -4.45 -0.15
N ASN A 161 5.04 -4.07 -1.39
CA ASN A 161 4.97 -4.96 -2.55
C ASN A 161 5.91 -6.15 -2.42
N GLU A 162 7.14 -5.94 -1.95
CA GLU A 162 8.11 -7.01 -1.74
C GLU A 162 7.58 -8.05 -0.74
N VAL A 163 7.05 -7.58 0.40
CA VAL A 163 6.49 -8.48 1.42
C VAL A 163 5.25 -9.19 0.91
N ASN A 164 4.34 -8.52 0.22
CA ASN A 164 3.15 -9.15 -0.35
C ASN A 164 3.49 -10.24 -1.36
N GLN A 165 4.50 -10.05 -2.21
CA GLN A 165 4.97 -11.09 -3.13
C GLN A 165 5.51 -12.31 -2.36
N LYS A 166 6.25 -12.09 -1.27
CA LYS A 166 6.75 -13.17 -0.40
C LYS A 166 5.59 -13.91 0.26
N LEU A 167 4.61 -13.19 0.82
CA LEU A 167 3.41 -13.75 1.43
C LEU A 167 2.60 -14.58 0.44
N PHE A 168 2.39 -14.07 -0.78
CA PHE A 168 1.69 -14.79 -1.84
C PHE A 168 2.37 -16.10 -2.20
N ARG A 169 3.71 -16.09 -2.32
CA ARG A 169 4.50 -17.31 -2.56
C ARG A 169 4.31 -18.34 -1.45
N GLN A 170 4.33 -17.92 -0.18
CA GLN A 170 4.12 -18.83 0.96
C GLN A 170 2.71 -19.43 0.95
N GLN A 171 1.68 -18.62 0.69
CA GLN A 171 0.30 -19.09 0.57
C GLN A 171 0.14 -20.08 -0.58
N TYR A 172 0.75 -19.83 -1.73
CA TYR A 172 0.76 -20.75 -2.85
C TYR A 172 1.44 -22.07 -2.49
N MET A 173 2.57 -22.04 -1.80
CA MET A 173 3.24 -23.26 -1.33
C MET A 173 2.39 -24.08 -0.36
N LEU A 174 1.70 -23.42 0.59
CA LEU A 174 0.75 -24.11 1.49
C LEU A 174 -0.36 -24.84 0.70
N LYS A 175 -0.87 -24.19 -0.35
CA LYS A 175 -1.86 -24.83 -1.23
C LYS A 175 -1.29 -26.05 -1.95
N VAL A 176 -0.10 -25.94 -2.53
CA VAL A 176 0.58 -27.05 -3.22
C VAL A 176 0.80 -28.23 -2.26
N ILE A 177 1.27 -27.98 -1.04
CA ILE A 177 1.45 -29.01 -0.01
C ILE A 177 0.12 -29.68 0.33
N SER A 178 -0.94 -28.89 0.57
CA SER A 178 -2.27 -29.41 0.88
C SER A 178 -2.82 -30.30 -0.25
N ASP A 179 -2.64 -29.90 -1.50
CA ASP A 179 -3.09 -30.66 -2.67
C ASP A 179 -2.25 -31.95 -2.87
N GLY A 180 -0.92 -31.89 -2.59
CA GLY A 180 -0.02 -33.05 -2.62
C GLY A 180 -0.39 -34.12 -1.60
N ILE A 181 -0.76 -33.72 -0.36
CA ILE A 181 -1.24 -34.64 0.68
C ILE A 181 -2.54 -35.31 0.22
N LYS A 182 -3.52 -34.54 -0.29
CA LYS A 182 -4.81 -35.06 -0.75
C LYS A 182 -4.67 -36.08 -1.89
N LYS A 183 -3.66 -35.91 -2.74
CA LYS A 183 -3.35 -36.82 -3.87
C LYS A 183 -2.49 -38.02 -3.45
N GLY A 184 -1.98 -38.07 -2.24
CA GLY A 184 -1.04 -39.09 -1.77
C GLY A 184 0.36 -38.98 -2.38
N GLU A 185 0.72 -37.83 -2.94
CA GLU A 185 2.01 -37.54 -3.55
C GLU A 185 3.07 -37.08 -2.52
N LEU A 186 2.61 -36.67 -1.31
CA LEU A 186 3.44 -36.16 -0.23
C LEU A 186 3.08 -36.87 1.09
N GLU A 187 4.08 -37.37 1.81
CA GLU A 187 3.90 -37.94 3.14
C GLU A 187 3.60 -36.84 4.18
N GLU A 188 2.71 -37.12 5.14
CA GLU A 188 2.32 -36.15 6.17
C GLU A 188 3.50 -35.59 6.98
N LYS A 189 4.53 -36.43 7.20
CA LYS A 189 5.72 -36.02 7.95
C LYS A 189 6.54 -34.97 7.21
N ASP A 190 6.77 -35.19 5.90
CA ASP A 190 7.53 -34.26 5.05
C ASP A 190 6.74 -32.98 4.81
N ALA A 191 5.41 -33.07 4.73
CA ALA A 191 4.50 -31.93 4.66
C ALA A 191 4.57 -31.08 5.92
N ALA A 192 4.59 -31.70 7.11
CA ALA A 192 4.66 -30.97 8.39
C ALA A 192 5.95 -30.16 8.51
N GLU A 193 7.09 -30.72 8.07
CA GLU A 193 8.37 -30.00 8.09
C GLU A 193 8.34 -28.78 7.15
N GLN A 194 7.85 -28.93 5.92
CA GLN A 194 7.68 -27.81 4.97
C GLN A 194 6.72 -26.74 5.48
N VAL A 195 5.61 -27.13 6.08
CA VAL A 195 4.63 -26.21 6.67
C VAL A 195 5.24 -25.38 7.81
N ASN A 196 6.06 -25.99 8.67
CA ASN A 196 6.75 -25.27 9.74
C ASN A 196 7.69 -24.19 9.18
N VAL A 197 8.47 -24.51 8.15
CA VAL A 197 9.34 -23.52 7.49
C VAL A 197 8.53 -22.35 6.92
N ILE A 198 7.35 -22.62 6.36
CA ILE A 198 6.46 -21.58 5.84
C ILE A 198 5.94 -20.70 6.98
N TYR A 199 5.52 -21.26 8.10
CA TYR A 199 5.06 -20.48 9.25
C TYR A 199 6.17 -19.61 9.86
N ASP A 200 7.39 -20.12 9.95
CA ASP A 200 8.55 -19.34 10.40
C ASP A 200 8.82 -18.14 9.48
N ASN A 201 8.75 -18.36 8.15
CA ASN A 201 8.86 -17.28 7.19
C ASN A 201 7.74 -16.24 7.31
N LEU A 202 6.49 -16.69 7.51
CA LEU A 202 5.35 -15.79 7.70
C LEU A 202 5.50 -14.93 8.97
N LEU A 203 6.01 -15.51 10.06
CA LEU A 203 6.29 -14.78 11.28
C LEU A 203 7.37 -13.72 11.05
N LYS A 204 8.47 -14.10 10.39
CA LYS A 204 9.54 -13.18 10.03
C LYS A 204 9.04 -12.00 9.21
N TYR A 205 8.21 -12.24 8.20
CA TYR A 205 7.64 -11.14 7.39
C TYR A 205 6.77 -10.18 8.19
N LYS A 206 6.04 -10.67 9.21
CA LYS A 206 5.28 -9.80 10.13
C LYS A 206 6.21 -8.92 10.97
N HIS A 207 7.33 -9.45 11.44
CA HIS A 207 8.34 -8.67 12.17
C HIS A 207 9.02 -7.64 11.24
N ASP A 208 9.33 -8.03 10.00
CA ASP A 208 9.88 -7.12 8.99
C ASP A 208 8.93 -5.94 8.71
N LEU A 209 7.60 -6.17 8.65
CA LEU A 209 6.60 -5.11 8.49
C LEU A 209 6.61 -4.12 9.66
N ILE A 210 6.71 -4.61 10.90
CA ILE A 210 6.80 -3.76 12.08
C ILE A 210 8.12 -2.98 12.06
N ALA A 211 9.24 -3.65 11.81
CA ALA A 211 10.57 -3.03 11.80
C ALA A 211 10.69 -1.94 10.72
N ASN A 212 10.05 -2.15 9.56
CA ASN A 212 10.07 -1.15 8.48
C ASN A 212 9.31 0.12 8.84
N CYS A 213 8.26 0.03 9.66
CA CYS A 213 7.53 1.19 10.16
C CYS A 213 8.32 1.98 11.22
N ILE A 214 9.41 1.46 11.78
CA ILE A 214 10.26 2.19 12.73
C ILE A 214 11.25 3.04 11.95
N ARG A 215 11.15 4.36 12.09
CA ARG A 215 12.10 5.32 11.51
C ARG A 215 13.40 5.30 12.29
N TYR A 216 13.31 5.55 13.58
CA TYR A 216 14.42 5.57 14.53
C TYR A 216 13.91 5.32 15.95
N VAL A 217 14.83 4.98 16.84
CA VAL A 217 14.56 4.70 18.25
C VAL A 217 15.45 5.61 19.09
N VAL A 218 14.88 6.27 20.09
CA VAL A 218 15.63 7.08 21.07
C VAL A 218 15.76 6.30 22.35
N LEU A 219 16.99 6.07 22.79
CA LEU A 219 17.31 5.40 24.04
C LEU A 219 17.19 6.36 25.25
N PRO A 220 17.06 5.86 26.49
CA PRO A 220 16.96 6.69 27.70
C PRO A 220 18.15 7.64 27.93
N ASP A 221 19.30 7.33 27.34
CA ASP A 221 20.49 8.17 27.37
C ASP A 221 20.54 9.23 26.25
N GLY A 222 19.48 9.31 25.43
CA GLY A 222 19.34 10.28 24.34
C GLY A 222 20.00 9.87 23.03
N ARG A 223 20.58 8.68 22.93
CA ARG A 223 21.11 8.17 21.65
C ARG A 223 19.99 7.80 20.70
N GLU A 224 20.12 8.19 19.46
CA GLU A 224 19.23 7.85 18.36
C GLU A 224 19.81 6.70 17.55
N ILE A 225 18.98 5.70 17.22
CA ILE A 225 19.31 4.49 16.46
C ILE A 225 18.37 4.41 15.28
N ASP A 226 18.90 4.49 14.07
CA ASP A 226 18.18 4.39 12.77
C ASP A 226 18.65 3.20 11.92
N ASP A 227 19.65 2.46 12.38
CA ASP A 227 20.18 1.28 11.72
C ASP A 227 19.13 0.18 11.63
N LYS A 228 18.79 -0.21 10.41
CA LYS A 228 17.68 -1.14 10.14
C LYS A 228 17.94 -2.56 10.61
N GLU A 229 19.20 -3.02 10.71
CA GLU A 229 19.52 -4.35 11.23
C GLU A 229 19.35 -4.38 12.75
N GLN A 230 19.83 -3.35 13.45
CA GLN A 230 19.62 -3.22 14.88
C GLN A 230 18.14 -3.08 15.24
N ILE A 231 17.35 -2.33 14.45
CA ILE A 231 15.91 -2.21 14.65
C ILE A 231 15.20 -3.57 14.47
N ARG A 232 15.60 -4.40 13.51
CA ARG A 232 15.04 -5.75 13.34
C ARG A 232 15.32 -6.64 14.55
N GLU A 233 16.56 -6.69 14.99
CA GLU A 233 16.95 -7.45 16.20
C GLU A 233 16.18 -6.95 17.44
N PHE A 234 15.94 -5.64 17.53
CA PHE A 234 15.16 -5.05 18.61
C PHE A 234 13.69 -5.48 18.58
N VAL A 235 13.05 -5.51 17.39
CA VAL A 235 11.66 -6.00 17.23
C VAL A 235 11.51 -7.47 17.62
N ASP A 236 12.51 -8.30 17.35
CA ASP A 236 12.52 -9.71 17.76
C ASP A 236 12.50 -9.90 19.28
N CYS A 237 12.89 -8.86 20.04
CA CYS A 237 12.88 -8.86 21.51
C CYS A 237 11.56 -8.34 22.11
N PHE A 238 10.58 -7.92 21.30
CA PHE A 238 9.32 -7.34 21.80
C PHE A 238 8.46 -8.38 22.52
N LYS A 239 7.89 -7.96 23.65
CA LYS A 239 6.85 -8.72 24.36
C LYS A 239 5.50 -8.56 23.65
N THR A 240 4.57 -9.43 23.98
CA THR A 240 3.23 -9.45 23.35
C THR A 240 2.47 -8.13 23.52
N ASP A 241 2.55 -7.51 24.69
CA ASP A 241 1.95 -6.21 24.99
C ASP A 241 2.56 -5.08 24.14
N GLN A 242 3.88 -5.08 23.99
CA GLN A 242 4.61 -4.12 23.15
C GLN A 242 4.24 -4.27 21.67
N ILE A 243 4.16 -5.52 21.18
CA ILE A 243 3.70 -5.79 19.81
C ILE A 243 2.28 -5.29 19.59
N THR A 244 1.39 -5.42 20.59
CA THR A 244 0.00 -4.96 20.47
C THR A 244 -0.06 -3.44 20.33
N VAL A 245 0.64 -2.69 21.18
CA VAL A 245 0.69 -1.22 21.10
C VAL A 245 1.30 -0.76 19.77
N MET A 246 2.38 -1.41 19.33
CA MET A 246 3.02 -1.11 18.06
C MET A 246 2.05 -1.32 16.88
N LYS A 247 1.32 -2.44 16.86
CA LYS A 247 0.37 -2.75 15.80
C LYS A 247 -0.75 -1.71 15.70
N GLU A 248 -1.34 -1.30 16.83
CA GLU A 248 -2.40 -0.28 16.83
C GLU A 248 -1.94 1.02 16.16
N LYS A 249 -0.72 1.48 16.46
CA LYS A 249 -0.15 2.68 15.84
C LYS A 249 0.21 2.50 14.37
N ILE A 250 0.75 1.33 14.02
CA ILE A 250 1.09 0.98 12.65
C ILE A 250 -0.18 0.82 11.79
N ASP A 251 -1.24 0.23 12.35
CA ASP A 251 -2.53 0.09 11.67
C ASP A 251 -3.15 1.48 11.42
N PHE A 252 -3.09 2.40 12.39
CA PHE A 252 -3.48 3.79 12.17
C PHE A 252 -2.71 4.42 11.01
N LEU A 253 -1.37 4.31 11.02
CA LEU A 253 -0.52 4.91 10.00
C LEU A 253 -0.74 4.34 8.59
N ASN A 254 -0.99 3.05 8.46
CA ASN A 254 -1.12 2.41 7.16
C ASN A 254 -2.56 2.35 6.63
N ASN A 255 -3.57 2.35 7.51
CA ASN A 255 -4.96 2.06 7.13
C ASN A 255 -5.95 3.19 7.45
N GLU A 256 -5.63 4.10 8.39
CA GLU A 256 -6.54 5.18 8.78
C GLU A 256 -6.05 6.57 8.37
N LEU A 257 -4.74 6.71 8.12
CA LEU A 257 -4.15 7.94 7.58
C LEU A 257 -4.46 8.02 6.07
N GLY A 258 -4.80 9.19 5.57
CA GLY A 258 -5.13 9.40 4.17
C GLY A 258 -6.60 9.15 3.86
N ILE A 259 -6.88 8.42 2.80
CA ILE A 259 -8.23 8.17 2.29
C ILE A 259 -8.98 7.23 3.24
N GLU A 260 -10.23 7.60 3.58
CA GLU A 260 -11.09 6.72 4.36
C GLU A 260 -11.47 5.47 3.58
N GLU A 261 -11.04 4.31 4.08
CA GLU A 261 -11.24 3.02 3.42
C GLU A 261 -12.53 2.29 3.84
N THR A 262 -13.22 2.81 4.86
CA THR A 262 -14.45 2.20 5.40
C THR A 262 -15.65 3.05 5.04
N PHE A 263 -16.69 2.46 4.45
CA PHE A 263 -17.91 3.17 4.13
C PHE A 263 -19.16 2.28 4.20
N PRO A 264 -20.30 2.84 4.62
CA PRO A 264 -21.55 2.11 4.71
C PRO A 264 -22.13 1.85 3.32
N VAL A 265 -22.63 0.64 3.12
CA VAL A 265 -23.31 0.22 1.90
C VAL A 265 -24.60 -0.52 2.23
N VAL A 266 -25.54 -0.51 1.27
CA VAL A 266 -26.82 -1.18 1.39
C VAL A 266 -26.98 -2.17 0.24
N CYS A 267 -27.31 -3.43 0.56
CA CYS A 267 -27.59 -4.44 -0.45
C CYS A 267 -28.88 -4.11 -1.21
N SER A 268 -28.79 -4.05 -2.53
CA SER A 268 -29.93 -3.82 -3.40
C SER A 268 -30.99 -4.93 -3.35
N ASP A 269 -30.57 -6.16 -2.99
CA ASP A 269 -31.44 -7.35 -3.00
C ASP A 269 -32.14 -7.63 -1.67
N CYS A 270 -31.46 -7.42 -0.53
CA CYS A 270 -32.01 -7.77 0.78
C CYS A 270 -32.03 -6.62 1.78
N ALA A 271 -31.68 -5.40 1.34
CA ALA A 271 -31.61 -4.18 2.14
C ALA A 271 -30.76 -4.32 3.43
N HIS A 272 -29.79 -5.24 3.44
CA HIS A 272 -28.86 -5.37 4.53
C HIS A 272 -27.82 -4.24 4.44
N GLU A 273 -27.60 -3.57 5.56
CA GLU A 273 -26.59 -2.51 5.71
C GLU A 273 -25.34 -3.09 6.36
N TRP A 274 -24.17 -2.78 5.80
CA TRP A 274 -22.88 -3.15 6.39
C TRP A 274 -21.81 -2.19 5.92
N ASP A 275 -20.69 -2.16 6.64
CA ASP A 275 -19.54 -1.41 6.22
C ASP A 275 -18.62 -2.27 5.36
N ILE A 276 -18.27 -1.76 4.19
CA ILE A 276 -17.12 -2.28 3.43
C ILE A 276 -15.89 -1.70 4.10
N THR A 277 -15.17 -2.56 4.82
CA THR A 277 -13.86 -2.26 5.35
C THR A 277 -12.82 -2.73 4.34
N LYS A 278 -11.99 -1.82 3.92
CA LYS A 278 -10.86 -2.01 3.03
C LYS A 278 -11.17 -1.99 1.54
N LEU A 279 -10.69 -0.96 0.92
CA LEU A 279 -10.06 -1.08 -0.38
C LEU A 279 -8.88 -2.04 -0.19
N GLU A 280 -9.11 -3.36 -0.27
CA GLU A 280 -7.98 -4.24 -0.54
C GLU A 280 -7.33 -3.66 -1.78
N TYR A 281 -6.12 -3.13 -1.61
CA TYR A 281 -5.38 -2.53 -2.69
C TYR A 281 -5.16 -3.61 -3.76
N ASP A 282 -6.12 -3.71 -4.64
CA ASP A 282 -5.99 -4.40 -5.91
C ASP A 282 -5.75 -3.31 -6.97
N PRO A 283 -4.54 -3.20 -7.52
CA PRO A 283 -4.25 -2.26 -8.59
C PRO A 283 -5.27 -2.32 -9.74
N SER A 284 -5.91 -3.47 -9.96
CA SER A 284 -6.95 -3.65 -10.98
C SER A 284 -8.22 -2.84 -10.67
N ILE A 285 -8.54 -2.57 -9.41
CA ILE A 285 -9.68 -1.73 -9.01
C ILE A 285 -9.43 -0.28 -9.40
N PHE A 286 -8.20 0.22 -9.21
CA PHE A 286 -7.86 1.59 -9.56
C PHE A 286 -7.82 1.83 -11.07
N PHE A 287 -7.44 0.84 -11.86
CA PHE A 287 -7.19 1.01 -13.29
C PHE A 287 -8.24 0.34 -14.19
N GLY A 288 -9.35 -0.10 -13.62
CA GLY A 288 -10.58 -0.52 -14.26
C GLY A 288 -10.44 -1.26 -15.60
N ARG A 289 -10.44 -2.56 -15.52
CA ARG A 289 -11.27 -3.48 -16.36
C ARG A 289 -11.22 -4.84 -15.68
N ASN A 290 -12.39 -5.39 -15.36
CA ASN A 290 -12.59 -6.71 -14.77
C ASN A 290 -11.63 -7.78 -15.33
N PHE A 291 -10.48 -7.96 -14.70
CA PHE A 291 -9.76 -9.21 -14.81
C PHE A 291 -10.45 -10.21 -13.89
N SER A 292 -11.52 -10.84 -14.39
CA SER A 292 -12.04 -12.03 -13.76
C SER A 292 -10.97 -13.12 -13.88
N THR A 293 -10.13 -13.25 -12.89
CA THR A 293 -9.15 -14.35 -12.73
C THR A 293 -9.82 -15.66 -12.34
N GLN A 294 -11.07 -15.88 -12.73
CA GLN A 294 -11.65 -17.21 -12.64
C GLN A 294 -11.42 -17.94 -13.97
N PRO A 295 -10.65 -19.05 -13.97
CA PRO A 295 -10.63 -19.93 -15.11
C PRO A 295 -12.06 -20.44 -15.33
N LYS A 296 -12.63 -20.17 -16.52
CA LYS A 296 -13.87 -20.80 -16.96
C LYS A 296 -13.66 -22.31 -16.93
N THR A 297 -14.10 -22.96 -15.87
CA THR A 297 -14.28 -24.41 -15.87
C THR A 297 -15.36 -24.73 -16.90
N LYS A 298 -14.95 -25.42 -17.96
CA LYS A 298 -15.85 -26.11 -18.89
C LYS A 298 -16.41 -27.37 -18.20
#